data_4f0dbfc7b4721dbc28329af0f65e9a09
#
_entry.id   4f0dbfc7b4721dbc28329af0f65e9a09
#
_cell.length_a   1.000
_cell.length_b   1.000
_cell.length_c   1.000
_cell.angle_alpha   90.00
_cell.angle_beta   90.00
_cell.angle_gamma   90.00
#
_symmetry.space_group_name_H-M   'P 1'
#
loop_
_entity.id
_entity.type
_entity.pdbx_description
1 polymer ?
#
loop_
_entity_poly.entity_id
_entity_poly.type
_entity_poly.pdbx_seq_one_letter_code
_entity_poly.pdbx_strand_id
1 'polypeptide(L)'
;MCIRDSNHSGVRKGLGPAYVRSSCIHCHPGYGHGKRNPAGAFQTTSIGNGCLLVVYNPDTDGYVSWLTGMPQGHATQPFKAPLDESKVIIEWKKYTDEWGNKFPDGESYDLEYPEVTLATDAVYAKNEGVISSLGNYKVLLESTIGIYGTGLLDAISDDDLKAQYAKEEQDGYMQNGLNEAFFKNGEWVKQYSNTKVTDVNPNFTDKGEQHPFRFTYALSRGPLQDAAGANAMWNITNVTRSNRRYHYLDTYFASASGEDKTVYGGSSWVKASANDPEVQAGYQSYIEEVDPDKNHPTWHADDYTDKTQVARAIAAYLTSQELDVEMDDEDFIDFMVWHRGLAVPAARNVDDPDVIKGKELFEQIGCAYCHRPSWTTGDDNFYDPNGFFTKGDSRLPRYPNQTIWPYSDLVQHKLHMENDIRTGWCRTTPLWGRGLHQMCTGSTTADRLHDNRARNVIEAIMWHGNAKSDARMTVEKFRNLSKAERDAIVKFIDSI
;
A
#
# COMPACT_ATOMS: atom_id res chain seq x y z
N MET A 1 -7.85 8.44 14.80
CA MET A 1 -8.37 7.28 15.53
C MET A 1 -7.29 6.21 15.51
N CYS A 2 -6.78 5.79 16.64
CA CYS A 2 -5.95 4.59 16.72
C CYS A 2 -6.90 3.42 16.90
N ILE A 3 -6.80 2.39 16.06
CA ILE A 3 -7.48 1.11 16.24
C ILE A 3 -7.19 0.52 17.62
N ARG A 4 -6.19 1.05 18.28
CA ARG A 4 -5.76 0.75 19.66
C ARG A 4 -6.80 1.03 20.75
N ASP A 5 -7.82 1.82 20.45
CA ASP A 5 -8.80 2.27 21.45
C ASP A 5 -10.12 1.46 21.43
N SER A 6 -10.21 0.45 20.54
CA SER A 6 -11.29 -0.50 20.60
C SER A 6 -11.19 -1.34 21.88
N ASN A 7 -12.30 -1.52 22.55
CA ASN A 7 -12.47 -2.12 23.88
C ASN A 7 -12.16 -3.63 23.98
N HIS A 8 -10.99 -4.06 23.47
CA HIS A 8 -10.66 -5.47 23.42
C HIS A 8 -9.60 -5.86 24.44
N SER A 9 -9.48 -7.15 24.69
CA SER A 9 -8.59 -7.72 25.69
C SER A 9 -7.19 -7.08 25.63
N GLY A 10 -6.56 -6.91 26.78
CA GLY A 10 -5.24 -6.32 26.90
C GLY A 10 -4.18 -6.99 26.01
N VAL A 11 -4.38 -8.25 25.67
CA VAL A 11 -3.48 -9.08 24.84
C VAL A 11 -3.55 -8.69 23.38
N ARG A 12 -4.74 -8.56 22.81
CA ARG A 12 -4.94 -8.31 21.37
C ARG A 12 -5.02 -6.82 21.02
N LYS A 13 -5.71 -6.04 21.84
CA LYS A 13 -5.90 -4.58 21.64
C LYS A 13 -6.34 -4.20 20.22
N GLY A 14 -7.22 -5.01 19.61
CA GLY A 14 -7.70 -4.79 18.25
C GLY A 14 -6.65 -5.04 17.15
N LEU A 15 -5.65 -5.87 17.42
CA LEU A 15 -4.71 -6.38 16.42
C LEU A 15 -4.86 -7.88 16.29
N GLY A 16 -4.71 -8.41 15.08
CA GLY A 16 -4.66 -9.84 14.86
C GLY A 16 -3.40 -10.48 15.46
N PRO A 17 -3.31 -11.82 15.44
CA PRO A 17 -2.15 -12.52 16.00
C PRO A 17 -0.86 -12.19 15.25
N ALA A 18 -0.93 -11.83 13.96
CA ALA A 18 0.17 -11.23 13.21
C ALA A 18 -0.37 -10.06 12.37
N TYR A 19 0.43 -9.01 12.21
CA TYR A 19 0.03 -7.78 11.53
C TYR A 19 1.24 -7.07 10.90
N VAL A 20 0.99 -6.20 9.92
CA VAL A 20 2.05 -5.40 9.27
C VAL A 20 2.37 -4.18 10.13
N ARG A 21 1.35 -3.41 10.52
CA ARG A 21 1.49 -2.20 11.37
C ARG A 21 0.25 -2.04 12.25
N SER A 22 0.43 -1.39 13.38
CA SER A 22 -0.60 -1.25 14.41
C SER A 22 -1.48 0.00 14.25
N SER A 23 -1.18 0.90 13.32
CA SER A 23 -1.97 2.12 13.12
C SER A 23 -1.71 2.77 11.77
N CYS A 24 -2.66 3.59 11.29
CA CYS A 24 -2.57 4.32 10.03
C CYS A 24 -1.35 5.23 9.95
N ILE A 25 -1.02 5.93 11.05
CA ILE A 25 0.11 6.87 11.09
C ILE A 25 1.48 6.18 11.10
N HIS A 26 1.56 4.90 11.42
CA HIS A 26 2.80 4.13 11.27
C HIS A 26 3.12 3.84 9.80
N CYS A 27 2.08 3.71 8.95
CA CYS A 27 2.23 3.58 7.51
C CYS A 27 2.18 4.93 6.80
N HIS A 28 1.42 5.88 7.30
CA HIS A 28 1.23 7.21 6.69
C HIS A 28 1.66 8.31 7.67
N PRO A 29 2.97 8.49 7.91
CA PRO A 29 3.45 9.51 8.85
C PRO A 29 2.99 10.90 8.41
N GLY A 30 2.34 11.64 9.33
CA GLY A 30 1.70 12.92 9.02
C GLY A 30 0.57 12.83 7.97
N TYR A 31 -0.06 11.66 7.83
CA TYR A 31 -1.02 11.29 6.77
C TYR A 31 -0.45 11.37 5.35
N GLY A 32 0.85 11.50 5.23
CA GLY A 32 1.58 11.64 3.99
C GLY A 32 2.21 10.34 3.49
N HIS A 33 3.24 10.52 2.72
CA HIS A 33 4.10 9.49 2.17
C HIS A 33 5.04 8.92 3.24
N GLY A 34 5.44 7.67 3.11
CA GLY A 34 6.45 7.07 3.96
C GLY A 34 7.78 7.80 3.92
N LYS A 35 8.60 7.60 4.91
CA LYS A 35 9.92 8.21 5.00
C LYS A 35 11.02 7.18 5.17
N ARG A 36 12.15 7.45 4.57
CA ARG A 36 13.38 6.68 4.68
C ARG A 36 13.92 6.69 6.11
N ASN A 37 14.50 5.59 6.56
CA ASN A 37 15.08 5.49 7.89
C ASN A 37 16.35 4.62 7.91
N PRO A 38 17.45 5.07 8.55
CA PRO A 38 17.70 6.45 8.89
C PRO A 38 18.11 7.26 7.65
N ALA A 39 17.79 8.54 7.64
CA ALA A 39 18.17 9.41 6.53
C ALA A 39 19.69 9.41 6.34
N GLY A 40 20.15 9.17 5.10
CA GLY A 40 21.56 9.19 4.73
C GLY A 40 22.38 7.95 5.10
N ALA A 41 21.82 6.96 5.79
CA ALA A 41 22.53 5.71 6.03
C ALA A 41 22.68 4.88 4.73
N PHE A 42 23.88 4.37 4.48
CA PHE A 42 24.14 3.48 3.34
C PHE A 42 23.48 2.12 3.54
N GLN A 43 23.49 1.59 4.74
CA GLN A 43 22.91 0.30 5.11
C GLN A 43 22.10 0.41 6.40
N THR A 44 20.96 -0.26 6.46
CA THR A 44 20.11 -0.30 7.66
C THR A 44 19.30 -1.60 7.70
N THR A 45 18.95 -2.02 8.90
CA THR A 45 17.96 -3.08 9.15
C THR A 45 16.56 -2.50 9.42
N SER A 46 16.40 -1.18 9.44
CA SER A 46 15.11 -0.54 9.63
C SER A 46 14.50 -0.17 8.28
N ILE A 47 13.32 -0.71 8.00
CA ILE A 47 12.61 -0.48 6.74
C ILE A 47 12.06 0.94 6.58
N GLY A 48 12.07 1.73 7.65
CA GLY A 48 11.54 3.09 7.64
C GLY A 48 10.08 3.18 8.07
N ASN A 49 9.69 4.37 8.48
CA ASN A 49 8.32 4.64 8.87
C ASN A 49 7.45 4.87 7.62
N GLY A 50 6.40 4.08 7.48
CA GLY A 50 5.56 4.09 6.28
C GLY A 50 6.16 3.33 5.09
N CYS A 51 7.16 2.49 5.33
CA CYS A 51 7.68 1.57 4.33
C CYS A 51 7.21 0.14 4.63
N LEU A 52 7.11 -0.63 3.57
CA LEU A 52 6.65 -2.01 3.54
C LEU A 52 7.63 -2.83 2.70
N LEU A 53 7.66 -4.14 2.94
CA LEU A 53 8.37 -5.07 2.06
C LEU A 53 7.37 -5.74 1.13
N VAL A 54 7.79 -5.95 -0.11
CA VAL A 54 7.05 -6.74 -1.09
C VAL A 54 7.93 -7.91 -1.51
N VAL A 55 7.41 -9.14 -1.35
CA VAL A 55 8.11 -10.37 -1.73
C VAL A 55 7.37 -11.02 -2.89
N TYR A 56 8.06 -11.22 -4.00
CA TYR A 56 7.45 -11.71 -5.23
C TYR A 56 8.38 -12.61 -6.04
N ASN A 57 7.79 -13.39 -6.94
CA ASN A 57 8.53 -14.18 -7.92
C ASN A 57 8.78 -13.29 -9.16
N PRO A 58 10.05 -13.03 -9.53
CA PRO A 58 10.39 -12.15 -10.64
C PRO A 58 10.05 -12.71 -12.03
N ASP A 59 9.78 -14.01 -12.16
CA ASP A 59 9.41 -14.64 -13.44
C ASP A 59 7.92 -14.48 -13.77
N THR A 60 7.09 -14.29 -12.73
CA THR A 60 5.63 -14.24 -12.87
C THR A 60 5.02 -12.93 -12.39
N ASP A 61 5.81 -12.06 -11.77
CA ASP A 61 5.36 -10.89 -11.00
C ASP A 61 4.32 -11.22 -9.91
N GLY A 62 4.10 -12.50 -9.63
CA GLY A 62 3.19 -12.98 -8.59
C GLY A 62 3.81 -12.87 -7.21
N TYR A 63 3.00 -12.57 -6.21
CA TYR A 63 3.48 -12.62 -4.83
C TYR A 63 3.91 -14.04 -4.45
N VAL A 64 4.94 -14.14 -3.61
CA VAL A 64 5.30 -15.43 -3.00
C VAL A 64 4.20 -15.85 -2.05
N SER A 65 3.60 -17.01 -2.31
CA SER A 65 2.40 -17.50 -1.62
C SER A 65 2.54 -17.64 -0.10
N TRP A 66 3.76 -17.81 0.39
CA TRP A 66 4.07 -17.99 1.80
C TRP A 66 3.99 -16.72 2.66
N LEU A 67 4.16 -15.56 2.05
CA LEU A 67 4.39 -14.31 2.76
C LEU A 67 3.38 -13.22 2.44
N THR A 68 2.30 -13.51 1.73
CA THR A 68 1.39 -12.47 1.24
C THR A 68 2.09 -11.43 0.33
N GLY A 69 1.36 -10.44 -0.16
CA GLY A 69 1.98 -9.33 -0.90
C GLY A 69 2.78 -8.38 -0.01
N MET A 70 2.40 -8.30 1.28
CA MET A 70 3.05 -7.49 2.31
C MET A 70 3.22 -8.35 3.56
N PRO A 71 4.41 -8.91 3.80
CA PRO A 71 4.65 -9.78 4.93
C PRO A 71 4.37 -9.10 6.27
N GLN A 72 3.71 -9.80 7.18
CA GLN A 72 3.51 -9.34 8.54
C GLN A 72 4.82 -9.44 9.32
N GLY A 73 5.32 -8.29 9.75
CA GLY A 73 6.57 -8.18 10.53
C GLY A 73 6.37 -8.08 12.04
N HIS A 74 5.12 -8.14 12.51
CA HIS A 74 4.78 -8.03 13.94
C HIS A 74 3.79 -9.11 14.34
N ALA A 75 3.79 -9.48 15.62
CA ALA A 75 2.81 -10.39 16.20
C ALA A 75 2.48 -10.01 17.64
N THR A 76 1.29 -10.42 18.08
CA THR A 76 0.92 -10.37 19.50
C THR A 76 1.43 -11.64 20.19
N GLN A 77 1.96 -11.48 21.42
CA GLN A 77 2.40 -12.64 22.19
C GLN A 77 1.21 -13.61 22.44
N PRO A 78 1.42 -14.94 22.36
CA PRO A 78 2.70 -15.65 22.20
C PRO A 78 3.13 -15.90 20.77
N PHE A 79 2.41 -15.41 19.76
CA PHE A 79 2.69 -15.68 18.35
C PHE A 79 3.96 -15.00 17.85
N LYS A 80 4.53 -15.55 16.80
CA LYS A 80 5.69 -15.02 16.10
C LYS A 80 5.28 -14.47 14.73
N ALA A 81 5.87 -13.36 14.34
CA ALA A 81 5.61 -12.77 13.02
C ALA A 81 6.08 -13.69 11.90
N PRO A 82 5.39 -13.75 10.76
CA PRO A 82 5.86 -14.46 9.57
C PRO A 82 7.24 -14.02 9.08
N LEU A 83 7.55 -12.73 9.24
CA LEU A 83 8.85 -12.13 8.88
C LEU A 83 9.45 -11.41 10.08
N ASP A 84 10.72 -11.67 10.36
CA ASP A 84 11.52 -10.91 11.33
C ASP A 84 12.18 -9.71 10.62
N GLU A 85 11.59 -8.53 10.77
CA GLU A 85 12.09 -7.29 10.15
C GLU A 85 13.50 -6.92 10.61
N SER A 86 13.95 -7.36 11.77
CA SER A 86 15.31 -7.10 12.25
C SER A 86 16.39 -7.84 11.43
N LYS A 87 15.98 -8.82 10.65
CA LYS A 87 16.84 -9.63 9.75
C LYS A 87 16.74 -9.22 8.28
N VAL A 88 16.14 -8.05 8.03
CA VAL A 88 16.10 -7.42 6.73
C VAL A 88 17.27 -6.46 6.59
N ILE A 89 17.98 -6.52 5.48
CA ILE A 89 19.11 -5.62 5.18
C ILE A 89 18.71 -4.78 3.98
N ILE A 90 18.78 -3.47 4.13
CA ILE A 90 18.52 -2.48 3.06
C ILE A 90 19.81 -1.73 2.78
N GLU A 91 20.29 -1.83 1.56
CA GLU A 91 21.47 -1.11 1.08
C GLU A 91 21.05 -0.06 0.05
N TRP A 92 21.48 1.19 0.24
CA TRP A 92 21.25 2.27 -0.70
C TRP A 92 22.38 2.31 -1.72
N LYS A 93 22.14 1.73 -2.91
CA LYS A 93 23.10 1.64 -4.00
C LYS A 93 23.13 2.94 -4.79
N LYS A 94 24.33 3.46 -5.03
CA LYS A 94 24.49 4.60 -5.96
C LYS A 94 24.20 4.17 -7.38
N TYR A 95 23.55 5.05 -8.11
CA TYR A 95 23.23 4.85 -9.52
C TYR A 95 23.79 6.01 -10.35
N THR A 96 24.35 5.67 -11.49
CA THR A 96 24.82 6.66 -12.47
C THR A 96 24.01 6.46 -13.73
N ASP A 97 23.27 7.48 -14.12
CA ASP A 97 22.48 7.47 -15.33
C ASP A 97 23.35 7.66 -16.59
N GLU A 98 22.73 7.58 -17.76
CA GLU A 98 23.43 7.73 -19.04
C GLU A 98 24.06 9.12 -19.26
N TRP A 99 23.67 10.10 -18.47
CA TRP A 99 24.23 11.47 -18.50
C TRP A 99 25.33 11.70 -17.47
N GLY A 100 25.74 10.65 -16.75
CA GLY A 100 26.77 10.73 -15.72
C GLY A 100 26.36 11.57 -14.51
N ASN A 101 25.05 11.64 -14.20
CA ASN A 101 24.47 12.43 -13.13
C ASN A 101 24.83 13.93 -13.23
N LYS A 102 24.82 14.48 -14.45
CA LYS A 102 25.16 15.90 -14.70
C LYS A 102 24.17 16.56 -15.66
N PHE A 103 23.87 17.81 -15.39
CA PHE A 103 23.20 18.70 -16.32
C PHE A 103 24.18 19.26 -17.37
N PRO A 104 23.68 19.75 -18.53
CA PRO A 104 24.54 20.36 -19.54
C PRO A 104 25.34 21.56 -19.05
N ASP A 105 24.86 22.28 -18.04
CA ASP A 105 25.57 23.43 -17.42
C ASP A 105 26.63 23.00 -16.38
N GLY A 106 26.79 21.71 -16.14
CA GLY A 106 27.81 21.14 -15.24
C GLY A 106 27.34 20.94 -13.79
N GLU A 107 26.11 21.38 -13.42
CA GLU A 107 25.53 21.04 -12.14
C GLU A 107 25.32 19.52 -12.04
N SER A 108 25.56 18.94 -10.88
CA SER A 108 25.43 17.50 -10.65
C SER A 108 24.27 17.18 -9.71
N TYR A 109 23.77 15.95 -9.80
CA TYR A 109 22.78 15.36 -8.90
C TYR A 109 23.20 13.95 -8.52
N ASP A 110 22.69 13.45 -7.41
CA ASP A 110 22.96 12.09 -6.97
C ASP A 110 21.70 11.23 -7.16
N LEU A 111 21.90 9.99 -7.60
CA LEU A 111 20.85 8.98 -7.68
C LEU A 111 21.23 7.76 -6.85
N GLU A 112 20.27 7.21 -6.14
CA GLU A 112 20.43 5.97 -5.38
C GLU A 112 19.11 5.23 -5.28
N TYR A 113 19.18 3.91 -5.10
CA TYR A 113 18.00 3.05 -4.95
C TYR A 113 18.23 2.01 -3.86
N PRO A 114 17.16 1.50 -3.20
CA PRO A 114 17.30 0.49 -2.19
C PRO A 114 17.43 -0.91 -2.81
N GLU A 115 18.41 -1.68 -2.38
CA GLU A 115 18.42 -3.14 -2.52
C GLU A 115 18.08 -3.78 -1.19
N VAL A 116 17.17 -4.74 -1.21
CA VAL A 116 16.71 -5.44 0.00
C VAL A 116 17.14 -6.88 -0.04
N THR A 117 17.76 -7.33 1.05
CA THR A 117 18.15 -8.72 1.26
C THR A 117 17.57 -9.23 2.57
N LEU A 118 17.04 -10.45 2.55
CA LEU A 118 16.59 -11.15 3.74
C LEU A 118 17.69 -12.10 4.24
N ALA A 119 17.94 -12.09 5.54
CA ALA A 119 18.76 -13.14 6.14
C ALA A 119 18.10 -14.51 5.97
N THR A 120 18.89 -15.58 5.98
CA THR A 120 18.41 -16.94 5.72
C THR A 120 17.36 -17.45 6.72
N ASP A 121 17.32 -16.85 7.90
CA ASP A 121 16.40 -17.15 8.99
C ASP A 121 15.40 -16.01 9.28
N ALA A 122 15.23 -15.08 8.33
CA ALA A 122 14.27 -13.97 8.48
C ALA A 122 12.80 -14.41 8.41
N VAL A 123 12.51 -15.51 7.73
CA VAL A 123 11.15 -16.03 7.53
C VAL A 123 10.82 -17.13 8.50
N TYR A 124 9.82 -16.92 9.33
CA TYR A 124 9.39 -17.88 10.35
C TYR A 124 8.55 -19.03 9.79
N ALA A 125 7.60 -18.70 8.92
CA ALA A 125 6.58 -19.62 8.43
C ALA A 125 7.04 -20.38 7.19
N LYS A 126 7.85 -21.41 7.34
CA LYS A 126 8.25 -22.26 6.23
C LYS A 126 8.38 -23.70 6.64
N ASN A 127 8.28 -24.59 5.68
CA ASN A 127 8.28 -26.02 5.93
C ASN A 127 9.52 -26.51 6.70
N GLU A 128 10.64 -25.82 6.67
CA GLU A 128 11.89 -26.26 7.31
C GLU A 128 12.75 -25.12 7.87
N GLY A 129 12.19 -23.98 8.08
CA GLY A 129 12.95 -22.90 8.66
C GLY A 129 13.90 -22.19 7.66
N VAL A 130 13.94 -22.36 6.32
CA VAL A 130 14.97 -21.83 5.41
C VAL A 130 14.39 -20.97 4.27
N ILE A 131 14.95 -19.78 4.06
CA ILE A 131 14.49 -18.84 3.01
C ILE A 131 14.59 -19.43 1.61
N SER A 132 15.47 -20.41 1.39
CA SER A 132 15.56 -21.15 0.13
C SER A 132 14.26 -21.83 -0.29
N SER A 133 13.33 -22.06 0.63
CA SER A 133 12.01 -22.60 0.31
C SER A 133 11.10 -21.61 -0.39
N LEU A 134 11.43 -20.31 -0.45
CA LEU A 134 10.71 -19.31 -1.21
C LEU A 134 10.85 -19.47 -2.73
N GLY A 135 11.82 -20.30 -3.18
CA GLY A 135 12.11 -20.48 -4.59
C GLY A 135 12.80 -19.26 -5.21
N ASN A 136 12.49 -18.96 -6.48
CA ASN A 136 12.97 -17.72 -7.12
C ASN A 136 12.15 -16.54 -6.60
N TYR A 137 12.79 -15.64 -5.85
CA TYR A 137 12.11 -14.49 -5.27
C TYR A 137 12.98 -13.22 -5.33
N LYS A 138 12.30 -12.09 -5.32
CA LYS A 138 12.88 -10.77 -5.05
C LYS A 138 12.15 -10.11 -3.90
N VAL A 139 12.84 -9.20 -3.24
CA VAL A 139 12.28 -8.36 -2.19
C VAL A 139 12.45 -6.91 -2.59
N LEU A 140 11.39 -6.14 -2.51
CA LEU A 140 11.41 -4.69 -2.75
C LEU A 140 11.00 -3.96 -1.50
N LEU A 141 11.56 -2.76 -1.31
CA LEU A 141 11.05 -1.76 -0.40
C LEU A 141 9.98 -0.96 -1.13
N GLU A 142 8.78 -0.86 -0.56
CA GLU A 142 7.76 0.06 -1.05
C GLU A 142 7.36 1.05 0.04
N SER A 143 7.12 2.29 -0.36
CA SER A 143 6.65 3.37 0.50
C SER A 143 5.16 3.56 0.34
N THR A 144 4.48 3.95 1.41
CA THR A 144 3.07 4.30 1.34
C THR A 144 2.84 5.64 0.66
N ILE A 145 1.67 5.82 0.08
CA ILE A 145 1.21 7.07 -0.53
C ILE A 145 0.51 7.91 0.54
N GLY A 146 0.50 9.24 0.40
CA GLY A 146 -0.32 10.11 1.24
C GLY A 146 -1.81 9.78 1.13
N ILE A 147 -2.52 9.85 2.25
CA ILE A 147 -3.95 9.52 2.34
C ILE A 147 -4.86 10.76 2.42
N TYR A 148 -4.29 11.96 2.54
CA TYR A 148 -5.07 13.20 2.45
C TYR A 148 -5.65 13.39 1.05
N GLY A 149 -6.87 13.88 0.96
CA GLY A 149 -7.58 14.10 -0.30
C GLY A 149 -8.05 12.83 -1.01
N THR A 150 -7.90 11.64 -0.42
CA THR A 150 -8.34 10.38 -1.05
C THR A 150 -9.85 10.35 -1.28
N GLY A 151 -10.65 10.99 -0.42
CA GLY A 151 -12.08 11.15 -0.65
C GLY A 151 -12.41 11.99 -1.89
N LEU A 152 -11.58 12.99 -2.21
CA LEU A 152 -11.72 13.79 -3.44
C LEU A 152 -11.36 12.96 -4.69
N LEU A 153 -10.33 12.11 -4.60
CA LEU A 153 -9.98 11.20 -5.70
C LEU A 153 -11.05 10.13 -5.92
N ASP A 154 -11.65 9.67 -4.83
CA ASP A 154 -12.75 8.69 -4.87
C ASP A 154 -14.01 9.28 -5.53
N ALA A 155 -14.20 10.59 -5.40
CA ALA A 155 -15.31 11.33 -5.99
C ALA A 155 -15.17 11.63 -7.51
N ILE A 156 -14.01 11.35 -8.13
CA ILE A 156 -13.85 11.40 -9.59
C ILE A 156 -14.72 10.28 -10.18
N SER A 157 -15.53 10.59 -11.19
CA SER A 157 -16.41 9.60 -11.81
C SER A 157 -15.63 8.52 -12.55
N ASP A 158 -16.19 7.31 -12.60
CA ASP A 158 -15.59 6.20 -13.37
C ASP A 158 -15.55 6.53 -14.87
N ASP A 159 -16.53 7.29 -15.37
CA ASP A 159 -16.59 7.73 -16.77
C ASP A 159 -15.50 8.74 -17.10
N ASP A 160 -15.22 9.70 -16.21
CA ASP A 160 -14.13 10.65 -16.39
C ASP A 160 -12.77 9.96 -16.36
N LEU A 161 -12.61 8.97 -15.48
CA LEU A 161 -11.40 8.16 -15.44
C LEU A 161 -11.25 7.32 -16.71
N LYS A 162 -12.34 6.72 -17.22
CA LYS A 162 -12.36 6.01 -18.50
C LYS A 162 -11.96 6.92 -19.66
N ALA A 163 -12.50 8.13 -19.68
CA ALA A 163 -12.17 9.14 -20.69
C ALA A 163 -10.69 9.53 -20.66
N GLN A 164 -10.07 9.61 -19.47
CA GLN A 164 -8.63 9.86 -19.35
C GLN A 164 -7.81 8.71 -19.96
N TYR A 165 -8.11 7.46 -19.63
CA TYR A 165 -7.43 6.31 -20.21
C TYR A 165 -7.58 6.26 -21.74
N ALA A 166 -8.78 6.46 -22.24
CA ALA A 166 -9.05 6.48 -23.68
C ALA A 166 -8.31 7.62 -24.40
N LYS A 167 -8.20 8.79 -23.75
CA LYS A 167 -7.42 9.92 -24.28
C LYS A 167 -5.95 9.55 -24.39
N GLU A 168 -5.37 8.96 -23.38
CA GLU A 168 -3.94 8.57 -23.39
C GLU A 168 -3.66 7.47 -24.42
N GLU A 169 -4.57 6.51 -24.58
CA GLU A 169 -4.48 5.49 -25.60
C GLU A 169 -4.44 6.10 -27.01
N GLN A 170 -5.22 7.18 -27.25
CA GLN A 170 -5.27 7.89 -28.54
C GLN A 170 -4.08 8.82 -28.76
N ASP A 171 -3.64 9.54 -27.74
CA ASP A 171 -2.58 10.55 -27.84
C ASP A 171 -1.23 9.93 -28.24
N GLY A 172 -0.97 8.70 -27.84
CA GLY A 172 0.17 7.90 -28.27
C GLY A 172 1.55 8.48 -27.93
N TYR A 173 1.62 9.41 -26.98
CA TYR A 173 2.89 10.04 -26.60
C TYR A 173 3.76 9.17 -25.69
N MET A 174 3.17 8.11 -25.10
CA MET A 174 3.85 7.20 -24.23
C MET A 174 4.55 6.09 -25.00
N GLN A 175 5.83 5.87 -24.72
CA GLN A 175 6.62 4.84 -25.41
C GLN A 175 6.12 3.42 -25.16
N ASN A 176 5.57 3.19 -23.95
CA ASN A 176 5.09 1.87 -23.53
C ASN A 176 3.59 1.69 -23.70
N GLY A 177 2.86 2.74 -24.10
CA GLY A 177 1.41 2.75 -24.16
C GLY A 177 0.77 2.65 -22.77
N LEU A 178 -0.44 2.12 -22.71
CA LEU A 178 -1.15 1.84 -21.46
C LEU A 178 -0.88 0.40 -20.96
N ASN A 179 -1.10 0.19 -19.68
CA ASN A 179 -1.09 -1.16 -19.12
C ASN A 179 -2.33 -1.94 -19.59
N GLU A 180 -2.17 -2.77 -20.64
CA GLU A 180 -3.24 -3.56 -21.21
C GLU A 180 -3.89 -4.56 -20.25
N ALA A 181 -3.27 -4.83 -19.11
CA ALA A 181 -3.90 -5.64 -18.07
C ALA A 181 -5.09 -4.93 -17.38
N PHE A 182 -5.16 -3.60 -17.48
CA PHE A 182 -6.25 -2.80 -16.90
C PHE A 182 -7.17 -2.17 -17.94
N PHE A 183 -6.62 -1.67 -19.06
CA PHE A 183 -7.39 -0.97 -20.09
C PHE A 183 -6.84 -1.28 -21.48
N LYS A 184 -7.72 -1.56 -22.43
CA LYS A 184 -7.36 -1.90 -23.81
C LYS A 184 -8.52 -1.64 -24.77
N ASN A 185 -8.22 -1.04 -25.92
CA ASN A 185 -9.20 -0.76 -26.97
C ASN A 185 -10.43 0.03 -26.45
N GLY A 186 -10.22 1.02 -25.61
CA GLY A 186 -11.28 1.85 -25.06
C GLY A 186 -12.10 1.22 -23.93
N GLU A 187 -11.73 0.03 -23.43
CA GLU A 187 -12.50 -0.71 -22.44
C GLU A 187 -11.66 -1.21 -21.26
N TRP A 188 -12.31 -1.30 -20.08
CA TRP A 188 -11.71 -1.91 -18.91
C TRP A 188 -11.53 -3.42 -19.09
N VAL A 189 -10.30 -3.90 -18.98
CA VAL A 189 -9.96 -5.34 -18.96
C VAL A 189 -10.12 -5.88 -17.53
N LYS A 190 -9.78 -5.08 -16.54
CA LYS A 190 -9.85 -5.46 -15.14
C LYS A 190 -10.50 -4.36 -14.32
N GLN A 191 -11.49 -4.76 -13.54
CA GLN A 191 -12.20 -3.88 -12.62
C GLN A 191 -12.32 -4.53 -11.25
N TYR A 192 -12.42 -3.71 -10.23
CA TYR A 192 -12.80 -4.13 -8.88
C TYR A 192 -14.29 -4.45 -8.89
N SER A 193 -14.63 -5.64 -8.45
CA SER A 193 -16.04 -6.04 -8.25
C SER A 193 -16.43 -5.80 -6.80
N ASN A 194 -17.45 -5.00 -6.61
CA ASN A 194 -18.12 -4.84 -5.33
C ASN A 194 -18.98 -6.09 -5.05
N THR A 195 -18.38 -7.22 -4.75
CA THR A 195 -19.13 -8.31 -4.19
C THR A 195 -19.54 -7.92 -2.78
N LYS A 196 -20.85 -7.92 -2.51
CA LYS A 196 -21.32 -7.91 -1.12
C LYS A 196 -20.59 -9.04 -0.42
N VAL A 197 -19.84 -8.72 0.62
CA VAL A 197 -19.04 -9.72 1.29
C VAL A 197 -19.92 -10.58 2.17
N THR A 198 -20.58 -11.48 1.52
CA THR A 198 -20.89 -12.76 2.10
C THR A 198 -19.84 -13.74 1.57
N ASP A 199 -18.55 -13.36 1.63
CA ASP A 199 -17.43 -14.20 1.18
C ASP A 199 -17.39 -15.57 1.85
N VAL A 200 -18.18 -15.72 2.89
CA VAL A 200 -18.42 -16.98 3.56
C VAL A 200 -19.53 -17.80 2.88
N ASN A 201 -20.28 -17.20 1.94
CA ASN A 201 -21.32 -17.93 1.21
C ASN A 201 -20.88 -18.21 -0.24
N PRO A 202 -20.42 -19.45 -0.56
CA PRO A 202 -19.98 -19.83 -1.89
C PRO A 202 -21.09 -19.76 -2.96
N ASN A 203 -22.33 -19.56 -2.57
CA ASN A 203 -23.49 -19.44 -3.47
C ASN A 203 -23.83 -17.99 -3.81
N PHE A 204 -23.05 -17.03 -3.34
CA PHE A 204 -23.29 -15.62 -3.62
C PHE A 204 -22.86 -15.27 -5.05
N THR A 205 -23.80 -14.94 -5.92
CA THR A 205 -23.57 -14.67 -7.35
C THR A 205 -23.70 -13.20 -7.74
N ASP A 206 -24.07 -12.32 -6.82
CA ASP A 206 -24.18 -10.89 -7.07
C ASP A 206 -22.79 -10.27 -7.16
N LYS A 207 -22.37 -9.90 -8.36
CA LYS A 207 -21.06 -9.28 -8.58
C LYS A 207 -20.99 -7.81 -8.15
N GLY A 208 -22.10 -7.22 -7.68
CA GLY A 208 -22.16 -5.81 -7.32
C GLY A 208 -21.78 -4.85 -8.46
N GLU A 209 -21.62 -3.59 -8.13
CA GLU A 209 -21.09 -2.60 -9.10
C GLU A 209 -19.60 -2.86 -9.36
N GLN A 210 -19.15 -2.60 -10.57
CA GLN A 210 -17.76 -2.71 -10.98
C GLN A 210 -17.16 -1.31 -11.10
N HIS A 211 -15.98 -1.12 -10.50
CA HIS A 211 -15.26 0.14 -10.52
C HIS A 211 -13.82 -0.06 -11.02
N PRO A 212 -13.24 0.92 -11.73
CA PRO A 212 -11.84 0.87 -12.09
C PRO A 212 -10.97 0.92 -10.84
N PHE A 213 -9.81 0.27 -10.90
CA PHE A 213 -8.79 0.43 -9.89
C PHE A 213 -8.22 1.86 -9.95
N ARG A 214 -8.03 2.51 -8.79
CA ARG A 214 -7.53 3.89 -8.73
C ARG A 214 -6.58 4.18 -7.59
N PHE A 215 -6.41 3.24 -6.65
CA PHE A 215 -5.54 3.42 -5.49
C PHE A 215 -4.36 2.46 -5.52
N THR A 216 -3.32 2.79 -4.73
CA THR A 216 -1.98 2.18 -4.67
C THR A 216 -1.12 2.43 -5.92
N TYR A 217 0.20 2.25 -5.80
CA TYR A 217 1.11 2.35 -6.95
C TYR A 217 0.81 1.31 -8.02
N ALA A 218 0.50 0.08 -7.59
CA ALA A 218 0.25 -1.03 -8.49
C ALA A 218 -1.21 -1.12 -8.98
N LEU A 219 -2.07 -0.10 -8.73
CA LEU A 219 -3.51 -0.14 -9.03
C LEU A 219 -4.19 -1.42 -8.54
N SER A 220 -3.96 -1.77 -7.28
CA SER A 220 -4.48 -3.01 -6.71
C SER A 220 -5.79 -2.82 -5.93
N ARG A 221 -6.30 -1.58 -5.85
CA ARG A 221 -7.50 -1.23 -5.09
C ARG A 221 -8.45 -0.35 -5.90
N GLY A 222 -9.75 -0.63 -5.77
CA GLY A 222 -10.84 0.11 -6.39
C GLY A 222 -11.29 1.31 -5.57
N PRO A 223 -12.57 1.34 -5.09
CA PRO A 223 -13.05 2.44 -4.24
C PRO A 223 -12.27 2.58 -2.94
N LEU A 224 -12.40 3.76 -2.31
CA LEU A 224 -11.68 4.06 -1.08
C LEU A 224 -12.00 3.10 0.07
N GLN A 225 -13.24 2.63 0.20
CA GLN A 225 -13.60 1.66 1.22
C GLN A 225 -12.90 0.30 1.02
N ASP A 226 -12.56 -0.11 -0.22
CA ASP A 226 -11.73 -1.28 -0.45
C ASP A 226 -10.28 -1.01 -0.05
N ALA A 227 -9.75 0.15 -0.45
CA ALA A 227 -8.36 0.51 -0.17
C ALA A 227 -8.09 0.66 1.33
N ALA A 228 -8.92 1.43 2.02
CA ALA A 228 -8.75 1.77 3.42
C ALA A 228 -9.51 0.83 4.35
N GLY A 229 -10.81 0.66 4.11
CA GLY A 229 -11.68 -0.08 5.00
C GLY A 229 -11.47 -1.59 4.95
N ALA A 230 -11.43 -2.15 3.75
CA ALA A 230 -11.33 -3.60 3.63
C ALA A 230 -9.87 -4.06 3.71
N ASN A 231 -8.99 -3.47 2.90
CA ASN A 231 -7.62 -3.94 2.81
C ASN A 231 -6.75 -3.52 3.99
N ALA A 232 -6.72 -2.21 4.31
CA ALA A 232 -5.84 -1.73 5.37
C ALA A 232 -6.23 -2.29 6.73
N MET A 233 -7.53 -2.32 7.04
CA MET A 233 -8.01 -2.83 8.33
C MET A 233 -7.79 -4.32 8.46
N TRP A 234 -8.17 -5.10 7.44
CA TRP A 234 -8.09 -6.55 7.50
C TRP A 234 -6.68 -7.09 7.23
N ASN A 235 -5.97 -6.56 6.23
CA ASN A 235 -4.63 -7.06 5.86
C ASN A 235 -3.53 -6.49 6.75
N ILE A 236 -3.52 -5.17 6.97
CA ILE A 236 -2.40 -4.48 7.64
C ILE A 236 -2.48 -4.67 9.15
N THR A 237 -3.65 -4.46 9.74
CA THR A 237 -3.87 -4.59 11.18
C THR A 237 -4.46 -5.94 11.58
N ASN A 238 -5.00 -6.67 10.63
CA ASN A 238 -5.61 -7.98 10.80
C ASN A 238 -6.80 -7.97 11.78
N VAL A 239 -7.56 -6.87 11.78
CA VAL A 239 -8.74 -6.66 12.61
C VAL A 239 -9.95 -7.35 11.99
N THR A 240 -10.73 -8.07 12.81
CA THR A 240 -11.97 -8.71 12.39
C THR A 240 -13.13 -7.72 12.36
N ARG A 241 -14.08 -7.95 11.44
CA ARG A 241 -15.27 -7.15 11.24
C ARG A 241 -16.49 -8.03 11.01
N SER A 242 -17.67 -7.43 11.05
CA SER A 242 -18.94 -8.12 10.82
C SER A 242 -18.97 -8.98 9.55
N ASN A 243 -18.29 -8.51 8.49
CA ASN A 243 -18.19 -9.18 7.19
C ASN A 243 -16.93 -10.04 7.01
N ARG A 244 -15.98 -10.03 7.97
CA ARG A 244 -14.71 -10.76 7.93
C ARG A 244 -14.29 -11.18 9.33
N ARG A 245 -14.78 -12.33 9.76
CA ARG A 245 -14.56 -12.89 11.10
C ARG A 245 -13.46 -13.93 11.15
N TYR A 246 -12.41 -13.73 10.33
CA TYR A 246 -11.26 -14.65 10.24
C TYR A 246 -9.98 -13.87 10.03
N HIS A 247 -8.85 -14.46 10.39
CA HIS A 247 -7.56 -13.85 10.21
C HIS A 247 -7.11 -13.89 8.74
N TYR A 248 -6.58 -12.79 8.26
CA TYR A 248 -6.11 -12.66 6.87
C TYR A 248 -5.08 -13.72 6.49
N LEU A 249 -4.13 -14.00 7.38
CA LEU A 249 -3.05 -14.96 7.14
C LEU A 249 -3.55 -16.37 6.81
N ASP A 250 -4.54 -16.88 7.54
CA ASP A 250 -5.09 -18.19 7.27
C ASP A 250 -5.69 -18.28 5.87
N THR A 251 -6.58 -17.36 5.54
CA THR A 251 -7.29 -17.38 4.26
C THR A 251 -6.35 -17.28 3.09
N TYR A 252 -5.37 -16.38 3.15
CA TYR A 252 -4.42 -16.19 2.06
C TYR A 252 -3.54 -17.42 1.86
N PHE A 253 -2.89 -17.89 2.91
CA PHE A 253 -1.98 -19.03 2.82
C PHE A 253 -2.69 -20.34 2.46
N ALA A 254 -3.86 -20.58 3.01
CA ALA A 254 -4.63 -21.76 2.66
C ALA A 254 -5.08 -21.79 1.20
N SER A 255 -5.49 -20.64 0.65
CA SER A 255 -5.90 -20.54 -0.75
C SER A 255 -4.72 -20.62 -1.73
N ALA A 256 -3.57 -20.06 -1.35
CA ALA A 256 -2.39 -19.99 -2.19
C ALA A 256 -1.59 -21.30 -2.21
N SER A 257 -1.53 -22.03 -1.08
CA SER A 257 -0.74 -23.25 -0.95
C SER A 257 -1.47 -24.54 -1.35
N GLY A 258 -2.81 -24.49 -1.45
CA GLY A 258 -3.61 -25.70 -1.67
C GLY A 258 -3.52 -26.71 -0.52
N GLU A 259 -3.07 -26.29 0.66
CA GLU A 259 -2.88 -27.16 1.81
C GLU A 259 -4.20 -27.64 2.42
N ASP A 260 -4.21 -28.87 2.90
CA ASP A 260 -5.37 -29.45 3.58
C ASP A 260 -5.54 -28.84 4.97
N LYS A 261 -6.64 -28.12 5.17
CA LYS A 261 -7.02 -27.48 6.44
C LYS A 261 -7.41 -28.47 7.54
N THR A 262 -7.60 -29.75 7.23
CA THR A 262 -8.02 -30.75 8.21
C THR A 262 -6.94 -31.10 9.23
N VAL A 263 -5.69 -30.76 8.91
CA VAL A 263 -4.56 -30.98 9.81
C VAL A 263 -3.89 -29.64 10.14
N TYR A 264 -4.22 -29.07 11.29
CA TYR A 264 -3.68 -27.79 11.77
C TYR A 264 -3.96 -26.59 10.85
N GLY A 265 -5.13 -26.51 10.26
CA GLY A 265 -5.59 -25.33 9.56
C GLY A 265 -4.98 -25.07 8.18
N GLY A 266 -3.98 -25.81 7.75
CA GLY A 266 -3.51 -25.80 6.36
C GLY A 266 -2.48 -24.75 5.96
N SER A 267 -2.34 -23.58 6.61
CA SER A 267 -1.30 -22.62 6.27
C SER A 267 0.04 -22.91 6.94
N SER A 268 1.14 -22.58 6.27
CA SER A 268 2.50 -22.81 6.83
C SER A 268 2.72 -22.06 8.13
N TRP A 269 2.18 -20.84 8.23
CA TRP A 269 2.28 -20.03 9.45
C TRP A 269 1.47 -20.62 10.59
N VAL A 270 0.26 -21.12 10.33
CA VAL A 270 -0.57 -21.80 11.33
C VAL A 270 0.12 -23.08 11.82
N LYS A 271 0.67 -23.89 10.90
CA LYS A 271 1.42 -25.10 11.26
C LYS A 271 2.66 -24.80 12.10
N ALA A 272 3.42 -23.77 11.73
CA ALA A 272 4.59 -23.34 12.47
C ALA A 272 4.19 -22.87 13.88
N SER A 273 3.17 -22.02 14.00
CA SER A 273 2.66 -21.50 15.27
C SER A 273 2.12 -22.61 16.17
N ALA A 274 1.35 -23.55 15.60
CA ALA A 274 0.77 -24.66 16.35
C ALA A 274 1.83 -25.61 16.96
N ASN A 275 2.98 -25.75 16.31
CA ASN A 275 4.03 -26.66 16.74
C ASN A 275 5.23 -25.95 17.43
N ASP A 276 5.21 -24.63 17.55
CA ASP A 276 6.27 -23.88 18.21
C ASP A 276 6.16 -24.02 19.74
N PRO A 277 7.23 -24.50 20.44
CA PRO A 277 7.18 -24.72 21.88
C PRO A 277 6.92 -23.45 22.70
N GLU A 278 7.38 -22.27 22.25
CA GLU A 278 7.17 -21.00 22.96
C GLU A 278 5.74 -20.50 22.76
N VAL A 279 5.20 -20.64 21.53
CA VAL A 279 3.77 -20.33 21.26
C VAL A 279 2.87 -21.24 22.11
N GLN A 280 3.14 -22.56 22.15
CA GLN A 280 2.38 -23.50 22.95
C GLN A 280 2.42 -23.16 24.45
N ALA A 281 3.60 -22.77 24.96
CA ALA A 281 3.76 -22.42 26.37
C ALA A 281 2.96 -21.16 26.78
N GLY A 282 2.82 -20.20 25.88
CA GLY A 282 2.08 -18.96 26.14
C GLY A 282 0.60 -19.01 25.76
N TYR A 283 0.18 -20.04 25.02
CA TYR A 283 -1.14 -20.06 24.41
C TYR A 283 -2.30 -20.15 25.42
N GLN A 284 -2.15 -20.90 26.50
CA GLN A 284 -3.19 -21.00 27.54
C GLN A 284 -3.56 -19.61 28.07
N SER A 285 -2.58 -18.85 28.50
CA SER A 285 -2.82 -17.50 29.03
C SER A 285 -3.46 -16.57 27.99
N TYR A 286 -3.05 -16.70 26.72
CA TYR A 286 -3.58 -15.93 25.63
C TYR A 286 -5.06 -16.24 25.36
N ILE A 287 -5.41 -17.53 25.25
CA ILE A 287 -6.79 -17.92 24.87
C ILE A 287 -7.79 -17.73 26.02
N GLU A 288 -7.34 -17.85 27.26
CA GLU A 288 -8.17 -17.56 28.44
C GLU A 288 -8.52 -16.07 28.53
N GLU A 289 -7.69 -15.18 27.96
CA GLU A 289 -8.00 -13.75 27.85
C GLU A 289 -8.90 -13.44 26.64
N VAL A 290 -8.72 -14.15 25.51
CA VAL A 290 -9.48 -13.96 24.28
C VAL A 290 -10.89 -14.55 24.36
N ASP A 291 -11.03 -15.72 24.97
CA ASP A 291 -12.29 -16.47 25.12
C ASP A 291 -12.46 -16.95 26.58
N PRO A 292 -12.63 -16.01 27.54
CA PRO A 292 -12.68 -16.34 28.98
C PRO A 292 -13.87 -17.24 29.35
N ASP A 293 -14.97 -17.08 28.65
CA ASP A 293 -16.20 -17.84 28.88
C ASP A 293 -16.24 -19.19 28.16
N LYS A 294 -15.18 -19.51 27.39
CA LYS A 294 -15.04 -20.73 26.58
C LYS A 294 -16.19 -20.96 25.61
N ASN A 295 -16.67 -19.87 25.00
CA ASN A 295 -17.72 -19.92 23.99
C ASN A 295 -17.33 -20.74 22.77
N HIS A 296 -16.00 -20.91 22.54
CA HIS A 296 -15.41 -21.69 21.46
C HIS A 296 -14.58 -22.85 22.02
N PRO A 297 -15.21 -23.97 22.46
CA PRO A 297 -14.48 -25.04 23.12
C PRO A 297 -13.28 -25.61 22.35
N THR A 298 -13.35 -25.60 21.03
CA THR A 298 -12.26 -26.08 20.15
C THR A 298 -10.99 -25.23 20.19
N TRP A 299 -11.08 -23.98 20.68
CA TRP A 299 -9.92 -23.11 20.86
C TRP A 299 -9.15 -23.39 22.15
N HIS A 300 -9.70 -24.26 23.02
CA HIS A 300 -9.10 -24.65 24.30
C HIS A 300 -8.60 -26.10 24.24
N ALA A 301 -7.51 -26.38 24.93
CA ALA A 301 -7.07 -27.72 25.16
C ALA A 301 -7.66 -28.24 26.50
N ASP A 302 -8.08 -29.49 26.54
CA ASP A 302 -8.50 -30.13 27.81
C ASP A 302 -7.30 -30.33 28.73
N ASP A 303 -6.14 -30.60 28.14
CA ASP A 303 -4.85 -30.75 28.83
C ASP A 303 -3.76 -29.93 28.13
N TYR A 304 -3.36 -28.82 28.72
CA TYR A 304 -2.30 -27.95 28.20
C TYR A 304 -0.89 -28.54 28.34
N THR A 305 -0.74 -29.69 28.99
CA THR A 305 0.55 -30.43 28.99
C THR A 305 0.67 -31.36 27.77
N ASP A 306 -0.44 -31.71 27.13
CA ASP A 306 -0.48 -32.45 25.88
C ASP A 306 -0.27 -31.51 24.68
N LYS A 307 0.94 -31.49 24.16
CA LYS A 307 1.33 -30.65 23.03
C LYS A 307 0.48 -30.85 21.78
N THR A 308 -0.07 -32.05 21.58
CA THR A 308 -0.93 -32.33 20.43
C THR A 308 -2.31 -31.66 20.59
N GLN A 309 -2.87 -31.67 21.78
CA GLN A 309 -4.12 -30.95 22.06
C GLN A 309 -3.93 -29.45 21.94
N VAL A 310 -2.83 -28.90 22.48
CA VAL A 310 -2.52 -27.46 22.37
C VAL A 310 -2.33 -27.06 20.90
N ALA A 311 -1.61 -27.87 20.11
CA ALA A 311 -1.43 -27.60 18.69
C ALA A 311 -2.76 -27.56 17.92
N ARG A 312 -3.69 -28.49 18.23
CA ARG A 312 -5.04 -28.47 17.64
C ARG A 312 -5.83 -27.23 18.04
N ALA A 313 -5.77 -26.85 19.30
CA ALA A 313 -6.45 -25.66 19.81
C ALA A 313 -5.94 -24.37 19.15
N ILE A 314 -4.63 -24.20 19.03
CA ILE A 314 -3.99 -23.10 18.31
C ILE A 314 -4.47 -23.05 16.85
N ALA A 315 -4.42 -24.19 16.16
CA ALA A 315 -4.84 -24.27 14.78
C ALA A 315 -6.35 -23.92 14.61
N ALA A 316 -7.20 -24.47 15.49
CA ALA A 316 -8.64 -24.17 15.48
C ALA A 316 -8.92 -22.68 15.67
N TYR A 317 -8.22 -22.03 16.58
CA TYR A 317 -8.33 -20.59 16.79
C TYR A 317 -7.88 -19.78 15.57
N LEU A 318 -6.67 -20.05 15.08
CA LEU A 318 -6.08 -19.28 13.97
C LEU A 318 -6.82 -19.45 12.64
N THR A 319 -7.54 -20.56 12.45
CA THR A 319 -8.32 -20.84 11.24
C THR A 319 -9.82 -20.60 11.42
N SER A 320 -10.24 -20.11 12.56
CA SER A 320 -11.66 -19.85 12.85
C SER A 320 -12.25 -18.85 11.85
N GLN A 321 -13.48 -19.11 11.41
CA GLN A 321 -14.30 -18.20 10.62
C GLN A 321 -15.36 -17.48 11.47
N GLU A 322 -15.30 -17.65 12.80
CA GLU A 322 -16.29 -17.20 13.76
C GLU A 322 -15.67 -16.31 14.86
N LEU A 323 -14.55 -15.66 14.53
CA LEU A 323 -13.91 -14.73 15.47
C LEU A 323 -14.85 -13.57 15.82
N ASP A 324 -14.76 -13.10 17.05
CA ASP A 324 -15.51 -11.93 17.50
C ASP A 324 -15.16 -10.69 16.64
N VAL A 325 -16.14 -9.82 16.50
CA VAL A 325 -15.97 -8.55 15.80
C VAL A 325 -15.14 -7.59 16.65
N GLU A 326 -13.99 -7.21 16.17
CA GLU A 326 -13.08 -6.28 16.84
C GLU A 326 -13.30 -4.83 16.42
N MET A 327 -13.76 -4.60 15.21
CA MET A 327 -14.24 -3.31 14.71
C MET A 327 -15.71 -3.47 14.32
N ASP A 328 -16.60 -2.87 15.07
CA ASP A 328 -18.02 -2.89 14.74
C ASP A 328 -18.36 -1.99 13.53
N ASP A 329 -19.61 -2.04 13.12
CA ASP A 329 -20.03 -1.33 11.91
C ASP A 329 -20.06 0.19 12.10
N GLU A 330 -20.35 0.69 13.29
CA GLU A 330 -20.31 2.13 13.59
C GLU A 330 -18.86 2.65 13.62
N ASP A 331 -17.95 1.93 14.24
CA ASP A 331 -16.51 2.25 14.19
C ASP A 331 -15.99 2.30 12.76
N PHE A 332 -16.47 1.39 11.90
CA PHE A 332 -16.07 1.40 10.48
C PHE A 332 -16.66 2.60 9.74
N ILE A 333 -17.90 2.95 9.99
CA ILE A 333 -18.55 4.15 9.43
C ILE A 333 -17.77 5.40 9.85
N ASP A 334 -17.48 5.55 11.12
CA ASP A 334 -16.71 6.67 11.66
C ASP A 334 -15.31 6.76 11.03
N PHE A 335 -14.65 5.61 10.85
CA PHE A 335 -13.38 5.52 10.14
C PHE A 335 -13.50 6.02 8.70
N MET A 336 -14.53 5.63 7.97
CA MET A 336 -14.74 6.07 6.59
C MET A 336 -15.09 7.56 6.50
N VAL A 337 -15.88 8.08 7.44
CA VAL A 337 -16.18 9.53 7.56
C VAL A 337 -14.88 10.31 7.75
N TRP A 338 -14.07 9.87 8.71
CA TRP A 338 -12.75 10.48 8.97
C TRP A 338 -11.85 10.41 7.74
N HIS A 339 -11.73 9.25 7.10
CA HIS A 339 -10.81 9.06 5.98
C HIS A 339 -11.22 9.89 4.76
N ARG A 340 -12.50 9.88 4.39
CA ARG A 340 -13.01 10.74 3.31
C ARG A 340 -12.85 12.22 3.62
N GLY A 341 -12.91 12.60 4.90
CA GLY A 341 -12.76 13.98 5.39
C GLY A 341 -11.32 14.48 5.47
N LEU A 342 -10.30 13.67 5.18
CA LEU A 342 -8.90 14.11 5.22
C LEU A 342 -8.64 15.19 4.17
N ALA A 343 -8.42 16.42 4.64
CA ALA A 343 -8.25 17.58 3.78
C ALA A 343 -6.90 17.58 3.04
N VAL A 344 -6.90 18.15 1.85
CA VAL A 344 -5.67 18.43 1.09
C VAL A 344 -5.05 19.72 1.63
N PRO A 345 -3.74 19.74 1.89
CA PRO A 345 -3.03 20.98 2.20
C PRO A 345 -3.19 22.02 1.07
N ALA A 346 -3.41 23.26 1.44
CA ALA A 346 -3.49 24.35 0.45
C ALA A 346 -2.15 24.59 -0.23
N ALA A 347 -2.17 24.92 -1.51
CA ALA A 347 -0.99 25.39 -2.21
C ALA A 347 -0.46 26.69 -1.57
N ARG A 348 0.86 26.82 -1.55
CA ARG A 348 1.57 27.90 -0.86
C ARG A 348 2.30 28.81 -1.87
N ASN A 349 2.53 30.07 -1.48
CA ASN A 349 3.33 31.00 -2.27
C ASN A 349 2.85 31.17 -3.73
N VAL A 350 1.55 31.07 -3.94
CA VAL A 350 0.94 31.03 -5.28
C VAL A 350 1.18 32.29 -6.11
N ASP A 351 1.46 33.42 -5.46
CA ASP A 351 1.77 34.73 -6.09
C ASP A 351 3.29 34.96 -6.28
N ASP A 352 4.14 34.02 -5.86
CA ASP A 352 5.59 34.11 -6.06
C ASP A 352 5.91 33.96 -7.55
N PRO A 353 6.67 34.91 -8.16
CA PRO A 353 6.99 34.84 -9.57
C PRO A 353 7.71 33.55 -10.02
N ASP A 354 8.55 32.97 -9.17
CA ASP A 354 9.22 31.71 -9.49
C ASP A 354 8.27 30.53 -9.44
N VAL A 355 7.28 30.53 -8.51
CA VAL A 355 6.24 29.50 -8.45
C VAL A 355 5.35 29.57 -9.69
N ILE A 356 4.95 30.77 -10.10
CA ILE A 356 4.18 30.99 -11.34
C ILE A 356 4.98 30.50 -12.55
N LYS A 357 6.24 30.92 -12.65
CA LYS A 357 7.13 30.50 -13.75
C LYS A 357 7.36 29.00 -13.76
N GLY A 358 7.55 28.40 -12.57
CA GLY A 358 7.72 26.96 -12.43
C GLY A 358 6.50 26.18 -12.90
N LYS A 359 5.28 26.66 -12.61
CA LYS A 359 4.03 26.08 -13.12
C LYS A 359 3.94 26.14 -14.64
N GLU A 360 4.23 27.29 -15.23
CA GLU A 360 4.24 27.43 -16.69
C GLU A 360 5.23 26.46 -17.36
N LEU A 361 6.45 26.38 -16.83
CA LEU A 361 7.47 25.45 -17.32
C LEU A 361 7.07 23.99 -17.16
N PHE A 362 6.50 23.61 -16.02
CA PHE A 362 5.97 22.27 -15.74
C PHE A 362 4.99 21.82 -16.82
N GLU A 363 4.06 22.70 -17.21
CA GLU A 363 3.12 22.44 -18.29
C GLU A 363 3.82 22.41 -19.66
N GLN A 364 4.68 23.39 -19.93
CA GLN A 364 5.35 23.57 -21.21
C GLN A 364 6.29 22.41 -21.59
N ILE A 365 7.04 21.86 -20.64
CA ILE A 365 7.96 20.77 -20.92
C ILE A 365 7.26 19.39 -20.95
N GLY A 366 6.02 19.31 -20.48
CA GLY A 366 5.15 18.14 -20.60
C GLY A 366 5.00 17.30 -19.33
N CYS A 367 5.39 17.78 -18.14
CA CYS A 367 5.12 17.07 -16.88
C CYS A 367 3.61 16.86 -16.69
N ALA A 368 2.80 17.80 -17.16
CA ALA A 368 1.34 17.79 -17.07
C ALA A 368 0.66 16.68 -17.90
N TYR A 369 1.38 15.94 -18.74
CA TYR A 369 0.82 14.80 -19.47
C TYR A 369 0.41 13.68 -18.51
N CYS A 370 1.29 13.27 -17.59
CA CYS A 370 1.00 12.29 -16.54
C CYS A 370 0.53 12.98 -15.25
N HIS A 371 1.17 14.09 -14.89
CA HIS A 371 0.76 14.90 -13.74
C HIS A 371 -0.35 15.90 -14.13
N ARG A 372 -1.49 15.34 -14.59
CA ARG A 372 -2.68 16.14 -14.98
C ARG A 372 -3.05 17.10 -13.86
N PRO A 373 -3.11 18.42 -14.13
CA PRO A 373 -3.26 19.43 -13.08
C PRO A 373 -4.55 19.30 -12.30
N SER A 374 -5.67 19.09 -12.97
CA SER A 374 -6.99 19.17 -12.31
C SER A 374 -7.99 18.15 -12.82
N TRP A 375 -8.97 17.86 -11.97
CA TRP A 375 -10.19 17.12 -12.26
C TRP A 375 -11.40 17.90 -11.75
N THR A 376 -12.57 17.60 -12.33
CA THR A 376 -13.83 17.90 -11.69
C THR A 376 -14.40 16.62 -11.12
N THR A 377 -14.80 16.61 -9.86
CA THR A 377 -15.43 15.44 -9.25
C THR A 377 -16.83 15.24 -9.86
N GLY A 378 -17.30 13.99 -9.87
CA GLY A 378 -18.66 13.65 -10.30
C GLY A 378 -19.70 14.00 -9.23
N ASP A 379 -20.87 13.34 -9.31
CA ASP A 379 -21.96 13.53 -8.34
C ASP A 379 -21.63 13.00 -6.94
N ASP A 380 -20.56 12.21 -6.82
CA ASP A 380 -20.11 11.58 -5.58
C ASP A 380 -21.23 10.83 -4.84
N ASN A 381 -22.03 10.12 -5.60
CA ASN A 381 -23.06 9.24 -5.10
C ASN A 381 -22.42 7.90 -4.71
N PHE A 382 -21.81 7.91 -3.55
CA PHE A 382 -21.10 6.76 -3.03
C PHE A 382 -22.04 5.57 -2.79
N TYR A 383 -21.63 4.40 -3.23
CA TYR A 383 -22.25 3.12 -2.92
C TYR A 383 -21.22 2.18 -2.29
N ASP A 384 -21.56 1.64 -1.12
CA ASP A 384 -20.70 0.68 -0.43
C ASP A 384 -21.13 -0.76 -0.73
N PRO A 385 -20.24 -1.58 -1.29
CA PRO A 385 -20.52 -2.98 -1.59
C PRO A 385 -20.80 -3.83 -0.35
N ASN A 386 -20.27 -3.41 0.80
CA ASN A 386 -20.45 -4.15 2.05
C ASN A 386 -21.83 -3.89 2.70
N GLY A 387 -22.61 -2.97 2.15
CA GLY A 387 -23.95 -2.66 2.61
C GLY A 387 -24.03 -1.75 3.83
N PHE A 388 -22.90 -1.15 4.29
CA PHE A 388 -22.90 -0.16 5.37
C PHE A 388 -23.47 1.17 4.92
N PHE A 389 -23.25 1.52 3.65
CA PHE A 389 -23.72 2.76 3.06
C PHE A 389 -24.60 2.45 1.85
N THR A 390 -25.63 3.24 1.68
CA THR A 390 -26.43 3.25 0.45
C THR A 390 -25.96 4.39 -0.45
N LYS A 391 -26.24 4.30 -1.75
CA LYS A 391 -25.94 5.37 -2.70
C LYS A 391 -26.54 6.70 -2.22
N GLY A 392 -25.68 7.71 -2.08
CA GLY A 392 -26.10 9.02 -1.56
C GLY A 392 -26.27 9.08 -0.04
N ASP A 393 -25.73 8.13 0.71
CA ASP A 393 -25.78 8.13 2.18
C ASP A 393 -25.23 9.46 2.74
N SER A 394 -26.01 10.12 3.60
CA SER A 394 -25.69 11.42 4.16
C SER A 394 -24.64 11.40 5.26
N ARG A 395 -24.28 10.21 5.76
CA ARG A 395 -23.24 10.07 6.80
C ARG A 395 -21.84 10.32 6.27
N LEU A 396 -21.59 10.02 5.00
CA LEU A 396 -20.27 10.20 4.39
C LEU A 396 -20.08 11.64 3.88
N PRO A 397 -18.90 12.26 4.08
CA PRO A 397 -18.52 13.51 3.40
C PRO A 397 -18.59 13.34 1.88
N ARG A 398 -19.25 14.25 1.20
CA ARG A 398 -19.43 14.25 -0.26
C ARG A 398 -18.85 15.49 -0.89
N TYR A 399 -18.30 15.32 -2.08
CA TYR A 399 -17.59 16.36 -2.82
C TYR A 399 -18.09 16.48 -4.27
N PRO A 400 -19.40 16.70 -4.49
CA PRO A 400 -19.96 16.74 -5.84
C PRO A 400 -19.50 17.97 -6.62
N ASN A 401 -19.17 17.78 -7.89
CA ASN A 401 -18.90 18.82 -8.88
C ASN A 401 -17.86 19.86 -8.43
N GLN A 402 -16.81 19.42 -7.73
CA GLN A 402 -15.72 20.27 -7.27
C GLN A 402 -14.52 20.17 -8.19
N THR A 403 -13.88 21.29 -8.50
CA THR A 403 -12.57 21.30 -9.14
C THR A 403 -11.49 21.01 -8.09
N ILE A 404 -10.66 20.01 -8.37
CA ILE A 404 -9.54 19.58 -7.52
C ILE A 404 -8.24 19.58 -8.31
N TRP A 405 -7.10 19.76 -7.63
CA TRP A 405 -5.78 19.88 -8.26
C TRP A 405 -4.78 18.84 -7.73
N PRO A 406 -4.97 17.54 -8.03
CA PRO A 406 -4.07 16.49 -7.54
C PRO A 406 -2.73 16.43 -8.29
N TYR A 407 -2.61 16.99 -9.48
CA TYR A 407 -1.47 16.80 -10.36
C TYR A 407 -1.18 15.31 -10.59
N SER A 408 -2.19 14.60 -11.04
CA SER A 408 -2.16 13.17 -11.34
C SER A 408 -3.27 12.82 -12.32
N ASP A 409 -2.97 11.99 -13.30
CA ASP A 409 -3.94 11.38 -14.22
C ASP A 409 -4.57 10.09 -13.64
N LEU A 410 -4.03 9.56 -12.54
CA LEU A 410 -4.38 8.29 -11.90
C LEU A 410 -4.10 7.05 -12.79
N VAL A 411 -3.31 7.20 -13.83
CA VAL A 411 -2.93 6.15 -14.77
C VAL A 411 -1.57 5.55 -14.39
N GLN A 412 -1.29 4.34 -14.84
CA GLN A 412 0.02 3.71 -14.68
C GLN A 412 0.92 3.96 -15.89
N HIS A 413 2.18 4.28 -15.63
CA HIS A 413 3.23 4.48 -16.62
C HIS A 413 4.45 3.63 -16.30
N LYS A 414 5.26 3.33 -17.32
CA LYS A 414 6.56 2.66 -17.16
C LYS A 414 7.70 3.68 -17.15
N LEU A 415 8.45 3.68 -16.06
CA LEU A 415 9.62 4.54 -15.89
C LEU A 415 10.94 3.80 -16.13
N HIS A 416 10.93 2.47 -16.10
CA HIS A 416 12.11 1.61 -16.27
C HIS A 416 13.27 1.98 -15.35
N MET A 417 12.95 2.29 -14.11
CA MET A 417 13.96 2.57 -13.09
C MET A 417 14.73 1.29 -12.73
N GLU A 418 15.97 1.45 -12.28
CA GLU A 418 16.71 0.32 -11.69
C GLU A 418 15.99 -0.17 -10.43
N ASN A 419 15.82 -1.47 -10.30
CA ASN A 419 15.07 -2.09 -9.19
C ASN A 419 13.69 -1.44 -8.97
N ASP A 420 12.91 -1.36 -10.05
CA ASP A 420 11.61 -0.69 -10.11
C ASP A 420 10.52 -1.47 -9.37
N ILE A 421 9.34 -0.88 -9.25
CA ILE A 421 8.15 -1.57 -8.72
C ILE A 421 7.93 -2.90 -9.43
N ARG A 422 7.42 -3.89 -8.68
CA ARG A 422 7.28 -5.30 -9.10
C ARG A 422 6.84 -5.53 -10.54
N THR A 423 5.84 -4.79 -11.02
CA THR A 423 5.33 -4.94 -12.40
C THR A 423 5.98 -4.00 -13.41
N GLY A 424 6.84 -3.10 -12.97
CA GLY A 424 7.35 -1.99 -13.77
C GLY A 424 6.32 -0.93 -14.15
N TRP A 425 5.05 -1.11 -13.73
CA TRP A 425 3.96 -0.16 -13.97
C TRP A 425 3.62 0.57 -12.67
N CYS A 426 3.85 1.88 -12.65
CA CYS A 426 3.64 2.72 -11.48
C CYS A 426 2.56 3.77 -11.75
N ARG A 427 1.52 3.81 -10.91
CA ARG A 427 0.49 4.84 -11.01
C ARG A 427 1.07 6.21 -10.67
N THR A 428 0.74 7.22 -11.47
CA THR A 428 1.03 8.62 -11.13
C THR A 428 0.32 8.97 -9.83
N THR A 429 1.08 9.27 -8.78
CA THR A 429 0.52 9.64 -7.49
C THR A 429 0.28 11.15 -7.41
N PRO A 430 -0.71 11.61 -6.63
CA PRO A 430 -0.93 13.04 -6.41
C PRO A 430 0.31 13.75 -5.90
N LEU A 431 0.57 14.96 -6.42
CA LEU A 431 1.66 15.81 -5.97
C LEU A 431 1.25 16.77 -4.84
N TRP A 432 -0.06 16.99 -4.65
CA TRP A 432 -0.53 17.87 -3.58
C TRP A 432 0.00 17.45 -2.21
N GLY A 433 0.38 18.43 -1.38
CA GLY A 433 0.93 18.19 -0.06
C GLY A 433 2.36 17.63 0.00
N ARG A 434 2.96 17.30 -1.15
CA ARG A 434 4.30 16.67 -1.19
C ARG A 434 5.41 17.62 -0.70
N GLY A 435 5.24 18.91 -0.90
CA GLY A 435 6.18 19.91 -0.37
C GLY A 435 6.18 20.05 1.16
N LEU A 436 5.21 19.45 1.84
CA LEU A 436 5.14 19.44 3.31
C LEU A 436 5.77 18.20 3.95
N HIS A 437 6.28 17.26 3.15
CA HIS A 437 6.77 15.97 3.64
C HIS A 437 7.76 16.10 4.81
N GLN A 438 8.80 16.92 4.67
CA GLN A 438 9.80 17.10 5.72
C GLN A 438 9.18 17.68 7.02
N MET A 439 8.30 18.67 6.88
CA MET A 439 7.64 19.30 8.02
C MET A 439 6.71 18.33 8.76
N CYS A 440 5.93 17.53 8.03
CA CYS A 440 4.94 16.62 8.60
C CYS A 440 5.56 15.34 9.18
N THR A 441 6.67 14.87 8.61
CA THR A 441 7.31 13.62 9.01
C THR A 441 8.53 13.79 9.90
N GLY A 442 9.05 15.02 10.00
CA GLY A 442 10.33 15.31 10.65
C GLY A 442 11.53 14.70 9.91
N SER A 443 11.36 14.32 8.63
CA SER A 443 12.48 13.82 7.81
C SER A 443 13.43 14.94 7.43
N THR A 444 14.71 14.62 7.30
CA THR A 444 15.73 15.55 6.77
C THR A 444 15.70 15.63 5.25
N THR A 445 15.02 14.69 4.59
CA THR A 445 14.87 14.60 3.14
C THR A 445 13.39 14.67 2.74
N ALA A 446 13.12 15.15 1.52
CA ALA A 446 11.78 15.16 0.95
C ALA A 446 11.55 13.88 0.13
N ASP A 447 11.47 12.74 0.83
CA ASP A 447 11.42 11.42 0.23
C ASP A 447 10.29 11.27 -0.78
N ARG A 448 10.62 10.74 -1.98
CA ARG A 448 9.72 10.63 -3.13
C ARG A 448 9.89 9.29 -3.84
N LEU A 449 8.97 9.00 -4.74
CA LEU A 449 8.82 7.76 -5.50
C LEU A 449 8.36 6.59 -4.60
N HIS A 450 8.10 5.45 -5.24
CA HIS A 450 7.42 4.30 -4.62
C HIS A 450 8.23 3.61 -3.50
N ASP A 451 9.51 3.91 -3.37
CA ASP A 451 10.44 3.30 -2.41
C ASP A 451 11.33 4.31 -1.68
N ASN A 452 11.00 5.59 -1.72
CA ASN A 452 11.76 6.68 -1.09
C ASN A 452 13.18 6.88 -1.66
N ARG A 453 13.45 6.42 -2.89
CA ARG A 453 14.78 6.53 -3.50
C ARG A 453 15.21 7.96 -3.79
N ALA A 454 14.28 8.85 -4.11
CA ALA A 454 14.57 10.25 -4.37
C ALA A 454 14.41 11.07 -3.09
N ARG A 455 15.42 11.87 -2.76
CA ARG A 455 15.50 12.69 -1.53
C ARG A 455 15.03 14.13 -1.74
N ASN A 456 14.79 14.50 -3.00
CA ASN A 456 14.33 15.83 -3.42
C ASN A 456 13.65 15.74 -4.80
N VAL A 457 13.13 16.88 -5.27
CA VAL A 457 12.41 16.97 -6.55
C VAL A 457 13.33 16.68 -7.74
N ILE A 458 14.57 17.19 -7.74
CA ILE A 458 15.52 16.96 -8.83
C ILE A 458 15.79 15.46 -9.02
N GLU A 459 16.11 14.76 -7.94
CA GLU A 459 16.33 13.32 -7.98
C GLU A 459 15.10 12.57 -8.48
N ALA A 460 13.89 12.96 -8.03
CA ALA A 460 12.64 12.36 -8.49
C ALA A 460 12.48 12.55 -10.01
N ILE A 461 12.68 13.75 -10.54
CA ILE A 461 12.58 14.02 -11.97
C ILE A 461 13.63 13.20 -12.74
N MET A 462 14.87 13.16 -12.26
CA MET A 462 15.95 12.46 -12.98
C MET A 462 15.74 10.93 -13.00
N TRP A 463 15.12 10.35 -11.99
CA TRP A 463 14.70 8.94 -12.00
C TRP A 463 13.66 8.59 -13.08
N HIS A 464 12.94 9.58 -13.62
CA HIS A 464 12.05 9.40 -14.76
C HIS A 464 12.78 9.32 -16.11
N GLY A 465 14.11 9.50 -16.14
CA GLY A 465 14.89 9.76 -17.36
C GLY A 465 15.44 8.54 -18.08
N ASN A 466 15.06 7.31 -17.73
CA ASN A 466 15.52 6.13 -18.49
C ASN A 466 15.14 6.24 -19.97
N ALA A 467 16.01 5.77 -20.88
CA ALA A 467 15.79 5.84 -22.32
C ALA A 467 14.47 5.21 -22.80
N LYS A 468 13.95 4.24 -22.06
CA LYS A 468 12.66 3.54 -22.34
C LYS A 468 11.47 4.12 -21.55
N SER A 469 11.70 5.11 -20.70
CA SER A 469 10.67 5.69 -19.85
C SER A 469 9.64 6.47 -20.67
N ASP A 470 8.38 6.39 -20.28
CA ASP A 470 7.32 7.23 -20.84
C ASP A 470 7.55 8.73 -20.63
N ALA A 471 8.30 9.09 -19.59
CA ALA A 471 8.66 10.47 -19.28
C ALA A 471 9.97 10.96 -19.93
N ARG A 472 10.66 10.13 -20.72
CA ARG A 472 11.98 10.42 -21.28
C ARG A 472 12.07 11.82 -21.93
N MET A 473 11.18 12.13 -22.83
CA MET A 473 11.19 13.40 -23.56
C MET A 473 11.05 14.61 -22.63
N THR A 474 10.23 14.49 -21.59
CA THR A 474 10.03 15.54 -20.59
C THR A 474 11.32 15.76 -19.78
N VAL A 475 11.99 14.68 -19.36
CA VAL A 475 13.25 14.78 -18.63
C VAL A 475 14.36 15.39 -19.49
N GLU A 476 14.44 15.08 -20.79
CA GLU A 476 15.38 15.72 -21.70
C GLU A 476 15.14 17.23 -21.83
N LYS A 477 13.89 17.66 -21.92
CA LYS A 477 13.55 19.09 -21.90
C LYS A 477 13.94 19.74 -20.56
N PHE A 478 13.60 19.09 -19.42
CA PHE A 478 13.99 19.59 -18.10
C PHE A 478 15.51 19.76 -17.97
N ARG A 479 16.28 18.81 -18.42
CA ARG A 479 17.76 18.87 -18.37
C ARG A 479 18.34 20.06 -19.15
N ASN A 480 17.68 20.46 -20.23
CA ASN A 480 18.13 21.55 -21.08
C ASN A 480 17.67 22.94 -20.61
N LEU A 481 16.86 23.01 -19.55
CA LEU A 481 16.53 24.27 -18.90
C LEU A 481 17.76 24.86 -18.19
N SER A 482 17.78 26.18 -18.06
CA SER A 482 18.74 26.83 -17.17
C SER A 482 18.51 26.44 -15.70
N LYS A 483 19.55 26.59 -14.86
CA LYS A 483 19.42 26.31 -13.43
C LYS A 483 18.24 27.06 -12.81
N ALA A 484 18.06 28.35 -13.14
CA ALA A 484 16.97 29.15 -12.60
C ALA A 484 15.58 28.60 -12.98
N GLU A 485 15.43 28.08 -14.20
CA GLU A 485 14.18 27.47 -14.65
C GLU A 485 13.93 26.11 -13.98
N ARG A 486 14.97 25.29 -13.79
CA ARG A 486 14.85 24.04 -13.00
C ARG A 486 14.45 24.33 -11.57
N ASP A 487 15.10 25.31 -10.93
CA ASP A 487 14.79 25.74 -9.55
C ASP A 487 13.35 26.25 -9.44
N ALA A 488 12.84 26.96 -10.45
CA ALA A 488 11.45 27.41 -10.50
C ALA A 488 10.46 26.23 -10.52
N ILE A 489 10.72 25.20 -11.32
CA ILE A 489 9.89 23.97 -11.32
C ILE A 489 9.93 23.29 -9.95
N VAL A 490 11.10 23.17 -9.33
CA VAL A 490 11.24 22.61 -7.96
C VAL A 490 10.39 23.41 -6.97
N LYS A 491 10.50 24.74 -7.01
CA LYS A 491 9.76 25.64 -6.13
C LYS A 491 8.24 25.51 -6.32
N PHE A 492 7.81 25.38 -7.56
CA PHE A 492 6.39 25.10 -7.86
C PHE A 492 5.93 23.77 -7.25
N ILE A 493 6.64 22.67 -7.50
CA ILE A 493 6.29 21.34 -6.96
C ILE A 493 6.29 21.33 -5.43
N ASP A 494 7.22 22.04 -4.80
CA ASP A 494 7.25 22.16 -3.34
C ASP A 494 6.19 23.13 -2.79
N SER A 495 5.52 23.90 -3.63
CA SER A 495 4.43 24.78 -3.23
C SER A 495 3.05 24.12 -3.20
N ILE A 496 2.89 23.00 -3.88
CA ILE A 496 1.61 22.27 -3.98
C ILE A 496 1.48 21.10 -3.02
#